data_e14ddeea6c12f87a128f80c689cfeb17
#
_entry.id   e14ddeea6c12f87a128f80c689cfeb17
#
_cell.length_a   1.000
_cell.length_b   1.000
_cell.length_c   1.000
_cell.angle_alpha   90.00
_cell.angle_beta   90.00
_cell.angle_gamma   90.00
#
_symmetry.space_group_name_H-M   'P 1'
#
loop_
_entity.id
_entity.type
_entity.pdbx_description
1 polymer ?
#
loop_
_entity_poly.entity_id
_entity_poly.type
_entity_poly.pdbx_seq_one_letter_code
_entity_poly.pdbx_strand_id
1 'polypeptide(L)'
;MYTFDIIAKNYKASFGEYKEDIKLAKFLFKETDANWLSEGNNEFLNGCTIRLSYAFNLSGLRIPKGIRTVSGRLKEKEILKLEYYYYYRARDLKNFLLKKFRNPFINANNITNHFEQEKYISRIKGKSGIIALIFRNGVSGHVDVVENGNLIGNNTVFHNDIKEFYFWEYFKIMGA
;
A
#
# COMPACT_ATOMS: atom_id res chain seq x y z
N MET A 1 -10.23 13.53 10.87
CA MET A 1 -9.08 13.99 10.04
C MET A 1 -8.03 12.89 10.06
N TYR A 2 -7.58 12.38 8.93
CA TYR A 2 -6.50 11.39 8.86
C TYR A 2 -5.15 12.11 8.80
N THR A 3 -4.13 11.57 9.45
CA THR A 3 -2.76 12.06 9.40
C THR A 3 -1.82 10.92 9.02
N PHE A 4 -0.63 11.25 8.54
CA PHE A 4 0.38 10.23 8.24
C PHE A 4 0.71 9.37 9.46
N ASP A 5 0.85 9.98 10.65
CA ASP A 5 1.20 9.26 11.88
C ASP A 5 0.14 8.22 12.23
N ILE A 6 -1.15 8.53 12.04
CA ILE A 6 -2.24 7.59 12.26
C ILE A 6 -2.18 6.46 11.22
N ILE A 7 -1.90 6.78 9.94
CA ILE A 7 -1.73 5.78 8.89
C ILE A 7 -0.55 4.86 9.22
N ALA A 8 0.61 5.42 9.55
CA ALA A 8 1.82 4.66 9.88
C ALA A 8 1.62 3.77 11.11
N LYS A 9 0.98 4.30 12.17
CA LYS A 9 0.61 3.54 13.37
C LYS A 9 -0.29 2.35 13.03
N ASN A 10 -1.36 2.57 12.26
CA ASN A 10 -2.31 1.52 11.88
C ASN A 10 -1.65 0.48 10.95
N TYR A 11 -0.76 0.92 10.05
CA TYR A 11 0.00 0.03 9.18
C TYR A 11 0.92 -0.89 9.98
N LYS A 12 1.71 -0.34 10.93
CA LYS A 12 2.53 -1.14 11.86
C LYS A 12 1.71 -2.12 12.67
N ALA A 13 0.59 -1.66 13.23
CA ALA A 13 -0.28 -2.51 14.05
C ALA A 13 -0.81 -3.72 13.26
N SER A 14 -1.05 -3.56 11.96
CA SER A 14 -1.51 -4.67 11.11
C SER A 14 -0.53 -5.84 11.02
N PHE A 15 0.79 -5.61 11.16
CA PHE A 15 1.81 -6.66 11.20
C PHE A 15 1.85 -7.36 12.57
N GLY A 16 1.59 -6.65 13.66
CA GLY A 16 1.53 -7.23 15.00
C GLY A 16 0.29 -8.12 15.17
N GLU A 17 -0.85 -7.68 14.68
CA GLU A 17 -2.12 -8.40 14.82
C GLU A 17 -2.25 -9.53 13.78
N TYR A 18 -1.82 -9.29 12.53
CA TYR A 18 -1.91 -10.25 11.43
C TYR A 18 -0.54 -10.46 10.80
N LYS A 19 0.29 -11.33 11.39
CA LYS A 19 1.67 -11.61 10.92
C LYS A 19 1.72 -12.04 9.46
N GLU A 20 0.75 -12.86 9.04
CA GLU A 20 0.64 -13.39 7.69
C GLU A 20 -0.45 -12.65 6.91
N ASP A 21 -0.17 -12.32 5.65
CA ASP A 21 -1.12 -11.60 4.79
C ASP A 21 -2.43 -12.37 4.59
N ILE A 22 -2.35 -13.71 4.53
CA ILE A 22 -3.54 -14.56 4.43
C ILE A 22 -4.44 -14.46 5.67
N LYS A 23 -3.89 -14.29 6.86
CA LYS A 23 -4.67 -14.11 8.08
C LYS A 23 -5.42 -12.78 8.06
N LEU A 24 -4.77 -11.73 7.58
CA LEU A 24 -5.44 -10.45 7.38
C LEU A 24 -6.54 -10.57 6.32
N ALA A 25 -6.28 -11.21 5.19
CA ALA A 25 -7.27 -11.39 4.13
C ALA A 25 -8.49 -12.19 4.62
N LYS A 26 -8.29 -13.29 5.34
CA LYS A 26 -9.37 -14.08 5.96
C LYS A 26 -10.18 -13.32 7.01
N PHE A 27 -9.54 -12.40 7.70
CA PHE A 27 -10.23 -11.50 8.62
C PHE A 27 -11.09 -10.47 7.87
N LEU A 28 -10.55 -9.84 6.84
CA LEU A 28 -11.20 -8.71 6.14
C LEU A 28 -12.32 -9.17 5.20
N PHE A 29 -12.14 -10.27 4.50
CA PHE A 29 -12.98 -10.69 3.38
C PHE A 29 -13.85 -11.89 3.74
N LYS A 30 -14.88 -12.13 2.93
CA LYS A 30 -15.60 -13.40 2.95
C LYS A 30 -14.63 -14.52 2.55
N GLU A 31 -14.88 -15.72 3.01
CA GLU A 31 -14.02 -16.88 2.76
C GLU A 31 -13.77 -17.12 1.27
N THR A 32 -14.80 -16.97 0.44
CA THR A 32 -14.69 -17.09 -1.02
C THR A 32 -13.71 -16.09 -1.62
N ASP A 33 -13.77 -14.83 -1.17
CA ASP A 33 -12.89 -13.77 -1.68
C ASP A 33 -11.46 -13.92 -1.14
N ALA A 34 -11.32 -14.35 0.12
CA ALA A 34 -10.02 -14.64 0.72
C ALA A 34 -9.33 -15.81 0.04
N ASN A 35 -10.07 -16.88 -0.28
CA ASN A 35 -9.55 -18.02 -1.01
C ASN A 35 -9.18 -17.64 -2.45
N TRP A 36 -10.01 -16.89 -3.16
CA TRP A 36 -9.68 -16.39 -4.50
C TRP A 36 -8.39 -15.55 -4.51
N LEU A 37 -8.16 -14.74 -3.49
CA LEU A 37 -6.93 -13.97 -3.34
C LEU A 37 -5.71 -14.84 -3.00
N SER A 38 -5.91 -16.04 -2.42
CA SER A 38 -4.85 -16.93 -1.95
C SER A 38 -4.62 -18.16 -2.82
N GLU A 39 -5.67 -18.66 -3.49
CA GLU A 39 -5.64 -19.89 -4.29
C GLU A 39 -5.29 -19.59 -5.75
N GLY A 40 -4.16 -20.06 -6.18
CA GLY A 40 -3.86 -20.34 -7.59
C GLY A 40 -3.14 -19.24 -8.36
N ASN A 41 -3.05 -18.04 -7.88
CA ASN A 41 -2.18 -17.04 -8.49
C ASN A 41 -1.57 -16.18 -7.40
N ASN A 42 -0.41 -16.56 -6.89
CA ASN A 42 0.43 -15.75 -5.99
C ASN A 42 0.68 -14.31 -6.50
N GLU A 43 0.33 -14.03 -7.75
CA GLU A 43 0.40 -12.72 -8.38
C GLU A 43 -0.66 -11.73 -7.89
N PHE A 44 -1.76 -12.20 -7.27
CA PHE A 44 -2.88 -11.34 -6.87
C PHE A 44 -2.91 -10.98 -5.39
N LEU A 45 -2.36 -11.80 -4.50
CA LEU A 45 -2.29 -11.45 -3.08
C LEU A 45 -1.12 -10.49 -2.82
N ASN A 46 -1.30 -9.24 -3.17
CA ASN A 46 -0.37 -8.21 -2.76
C ASN A 46 -0.72 -7.76 -1.33
N GLY A 47 -0.24 -8.51 -0.35
CA GLY A 47 -0.52 -8.28 1.07
C GLY A 47 -0.18 -6.89 1.55
N CYS A 48 0.89 -6.29 1.04
CA CYS A 48 1.26 -4.92 1.36
C CYS A 48 0.17 -3.92 0.90
N THR A 49 -0.46 -4.17 -0.26
CA THR A 49 -1.54 -3.33 -0.78
C THR A 49 -2.80 -3.43 0.09
N ILE A 50 -3.15 -4.65 0.52
CA ILE A 50 -4.28 -4.90 1.42
C ILE A 50 -4.00 -4.25 2.78
N ARG A 51 -2.80 -4.41 3.34
CA ARG A 51 -2.39 -3.79 4.63
C ARG A 51 -2.46 -2.28 4.59
N LEU A 52 -1.95 -1.65 3.54
CA LEU A 52 -2.00 -0.20 3.41
C LEU A 52 -3.44 0.30 3.20
N SER A 53 -4.25 -0.44 2.44
CA SER A 53 -5.70 -0.15 2.31
C SER A 53 -6.43 -0.26 3.65
N TYR A 54 -6.08 -1.26 4.46
CA TYR A 54 -6.62 -1.44 5.82
C TYR A 54 -6.24 -0.26 6.73
N ALA A 55 -4.96 0.11 6.71
CA ALA A 55 -4.47 1.26 7.48
C ALA A 55 -5.16 2.57 7.08
N PHE A 56 -5.41 2.80 5.79
CA PHE A 56 -6.16 3.96 5.31
C PHE A 56 -7.59 3.97 5.84
N ASN A 57 -8.31 2.86 5.71
CA ASN A 57 -9.69 2.75 6.19
C ASN A 57 -9.77 2.97 7.71
N LEU A 58 -8.86 2.37 8.50
CA LEU A 58 -8.76 2.61 9.95
C LEU A 58 -8.45 4.07 10.31
N SER A 59 -7.68 4.74 9.47
CA SER A 59 -7.29 6.15 9.68
C SER A 59 -8.38 7.14 9.24
N GLY A 60 -9.50 6.67 8.71
CA GLY A 60 -10.58 7.51 8.19
C GLY A 60 -10.40 7.96 6.73
N LEU A 61 -9.30 7.57 6.08
CA LEU A 61 -9.13 7.74 4.64
C LEU A 61 -9.81 6.59 3.89
N ARG A 62 -11.10 6.77 3.60
CA ARG A 62 -11.89 5.72 2.95
C ARG A 62 -11.47 5.49 1.52
N ILE A 63 -11.27 4.23 1.17
CA ILE A 63 -11.09 3.80 -0.21
C ILE A 63 -12.47 3.71 -0.86
N PRO A 64 -12.68 4.35 -2.02
CA PRO A 64 -13.95 4.30 -2.74
C PRO A 64 -14.19 2.91 -3.37
N LYS A 65 -15.45 2.55 -3.55
CA LYS A 65 -15.82 1.41 -4.39
C LYS A 65 -15.29 1.59 -5.80
N GLY A 66 -14.71 0.55 -6.36
CA GLY A 66 -14.15 0.59 -7.71
C GLY A 66 -13.98 -0.81 -8.32
N ILE A 67 -13.69 -0.88 -9.61
CA ILE A 67 -13.56 -2.14 -10.38
C ILE A 67 -12.43 -3.02 -9.83
N ARG A 68 -11.42 -2.42 -9.19
CA ARG A 68 -10.21 -3.09 -8.68
C ARG A 68 -10.15 -3.11 -7.16
N THR A 69 -11.32 -3.07 -6.50
CA THR A 69 -11.40 -3.17 -5.05
C THR A 69 -12.29 -4.34 -4.64
N VAL A 70 -11.95 -4.96 -3.52
CA VAL A 70 -12.74 -5.99 -2.88
C VAL A 70 -13.42 -5.38 -1.65
N SER A 71 -14.69 -5.69 -1.44
CA SER A 71 -15.42 -5.26 -0.24
C SER A 71 -15.03 -6.12 0.96
N GLY A 72 -14.91 -5.50 2.12
CA GLY A 72 -14.55 -6.19 3.34
C GLY A 72 -15.05 -5.47 4.58
N ARG A 73 -14.74 -6.02 5.75
CA ARG A 73 -15.09 -5.49 7.07
C ARG A 73 -13.94 -4.71 7.68
N LEU A 74 -14.23 -3.91 8.69
CA LEU A 74 -13.26 -3.20 9.51
C LEU A 74 -13.56 -3.53 10.99
N LYS A 75 -12.58 -4.10 11.70
CA LYS A 75 -12.74 -4.70 13.04
C LYS A 75 -13.51 -3.84 14.04
N GLU A 76 -13.25 -2.55 14.08
CA GLU A 76 -13.81 -1.65 15.09
C GLU A 76 -15.21 -1.11 14.73
N LYS A 77 -15.73 -1.41 13.55
CA LYS A 77 -16.97 -0.81 13.04
C LYS A 77 -17.94 -1.79 12.40
N GLU A 78 -17.87 -3.08 12.75
CA GLU A 78 -18.82 -4.09 12.27
C GLU A 78 -20.28 -3.73 12.56
N ILE A 79 -20.53 -2.97 13.63
CA ILE A 79 -21.88 -2.55 14.07
C ILE A 79 -22.56 -1.60 13.06
N LEU A 80 -21.78 -0.91 12.21
CA LEU A 80 -22.32 0.14 11.33
C LEU A 80 -22.71 -0.32 9.92
N LYS A 81 -22.60 -1.60 9.59
CA LYS A 81 -22.91 -2.16 8.24
C LYS A 81 -22.30 -1.37 7.08
N LEU A 82 -21.18 -0.66 7.31
CA LEU A 82 -20.51 0.10 6.28
C LEU A 82 -19.57 -0.83 5.53
N GLU A 83 -19.75 -0.91 4.21
CA GLU A 83 -18.80 -1.61 3.35
C GLU A 83 -17.51 -0.80 3.25
N TYR A 84 -16.40 -1.44 3.51
CA TYR A 84 -15.06 -0.92 3.28
C TYR A 84 -14.48 -1.58 2.04
N TYR A 85 -13.68 -0.85 1.27
CA TYR A 85 -13.09 -1.34 0.05
C TYR A 85 -11.56 -1.39 0.19
N TYR A 86 -10.95 -2.38 -0.47
CA TYR A 86 -9.53 -2.68 -0.36
C TYR A 86 -8.96 -2.90 -1.75
N TYR A 87 -7.90 -2.18 -2.10
CA TYR A 87 -7.12 -2.51 -3.28
C TYR A 87 -6.29 -3.77 -3.02
N TYR A 88 -6.16 -4.61 -4.02
CA TYR A 88 -5.34 -5.83 -3.98
C TYR A 88 -4.17 -5.79 -4.97
N ARG A 89 -4.01 -4.71 -5.74
CA ARG A 89 -2.91 -4.49 -6.68
C ARG A 89 -2.21 -3.17 -6.37
N ALA A 90 -0.87 -3.20 -6.31
CA ALA A 90 -0.06 -2.01 -6.04
C ALA A 90 -0.29 -0.88 -7.05
N ARG A 91 -0.48 -1.22 -8.33
CA ARG A 91 -0.76 -0.26 -9.40
C ARG A 91 -2.07 0.50 -9.19
N ASP A 92 -3.11 -0.18 -8.76
CA ASP A 92 -4.41 0.45 -8.56
C ASP A 92 -4.39 1.36 -7.33
N LEU A 93 -3.75 0.92 -6.25
CA LEU A 93 -3.53 1.75 -5.07
C LEU A 93 -2.63 2.95 -5.38
N LYS A 94 -1.56 2.79 -6.16
CA LYS A 94 -0.74 3.90 -6.66
C LYS A 94 -1.59 4.94 -7.40
N ASN A 95 -2.49 4.50 -8.28
CA ASN A 95 -3.36 5.40 -9.03
C ASN A 95 -4.34 6.15 -8.11
N PHE A 96 -4.84 5.49 -7.07
CA PHE A 96 -5.62 6.15 -6.02
C PHE A 96 -4.79 7.21 -5.29
N LEU A 97 -3.55 6.89 -4.90
CA LEU A 97 -2.64 7.82 -4.21
C LEU A 97 -2.34 9.05 -5.06
N LEU A 98 -2.10 8.87 -6.37
CA LEU A 98 -1.89 9.98 -7.31
C LEU A 98 -3.10 10.92 -7.40
N LYS A 99 -4.32 10.38 -7.36
CA LYS A 99 -5.54 11.19 -7.34
C LYS A 99 -5.74 11.89 -6.00
N LYS A 100 -5.43 11.20 -4.90
CA LYS A 100 -5.73 11.67 -3.55
C LYS A 100 -4.71 12.67 -3.03
N PHE A 101 -3.42 12.37 -3.20
CA PHE A 101 -2.32 13.18 -2.66
C PHE A 101 -1.60 14.00 -3.73
N ARG A 102 -1.98 13.83 -5.00
CA ARG A 102 -1.39 14.56 -6.14
C ARG A 102 0.16 14.51 -6.11
N ASN A 103 0.81 15.47 -6.59
CA ASN A 103 2.26 15.68 -6.76
C ASN A 103 3.18 14.90 -5.77
N PRO A 104 3.58 13.66 -6.05
CA PRO A 104 4.56 12.96 -5.21
C PRO A 104 5.91 13.68 -5.25
N PHE A 105 6.70 13.54 -4.19
CA PHE A 105 8.08 14.04 -4.12
C PHE A 105 8.99 13.38 -5.14
N ILE A 106 8.78 12.08 -5.39
CA ILE A 106 9.39 11.33 -6.49
C ILE A 106 8.26 10.81 -7.38
N ASN A 107 8.38 11.08 -8.68
CA ASN A 107 7.48 10.61 -9.73
C ASN A 107 8.32 10.12 -10.90
N ALA A 108 8.75 8.87 -10.86
CA ALA A 108 9.55 8.24 -11.90
C ALA A 108 8.76 7.11 -12.56
N ASN A 109 8.49 7.27 -13.87
CA ASN A 109 7.59 6.39 -14.62
C ASN A 109 8.32 5.36 -15.50
N ASN A 110 9.62 5.49 -15.71
CA ASN A 110 10.38 4.61 -16.59
C ASN A 110 11.85 4.56 -16.17
N ILE A 111 12.11 3.87 -15.06
CA ILE A 111 13.46 3.59 -14.60
C ILE A 111 14.05 2.54 -15.53
N THR A 112 15.21 2.82 -16.10
CA THR A 112 15.81 1.99 -17.16
C THR A 112 16.90 1.04 -16.67
N ASN A 113 17.51 1.35 -15.53
CA ASN A 113 18.63 0.59 -15.00
C ASN A 113 18.75 0.72 -13.48
N HIS A 114 19.60 -0.12 -12.89
CA HIS A 114 19.81 -0.18 -11.44
C HIS A 114 20.43 1.09 -10.86
N PHE A 115 21.31 1.74 -11.60
CA PHE A 115 21.94 3.01 -11.14
C PHE A 115 20.89 4.12 -10.96
N GLU A 116 19.96 4.21 -11.89
CA GLU A 116 18.84 5.15 -11.80
C GLU A 116 17.93 4.81 -10.62
N GLN A 117 17.67 3.53 -10.39
CA GLN A 117 16.89 3.03 -9.23
C GLN A 117 17.56 3.45 -7.91
N GLU A 118 18.86 3.21 -7.74
CA GLU A 118 19.64 3.59 -6.56
C GLU A 118 19.61 5.09 -6.29
N LYS A 119 19.60 5.91 -7.33
CA LYS A 119 19.42 7.36 -7.21
C LYS A 119 18.09 7.72 -6.54
N TYR A 120 16.99 7.04 -6.84
CA TYR A 120 15.69 7.30 -6.21
C TYR A 120 15.64 6.74 -4.79
N ILE A 121 16.22 5.58 -4.53
CA ILE A 121 16.34 5.00 -3.19
C ILE A 121 17.14 5.94 -2.27
N SER A 122 18.24 6.51 -2.76
CA SER A 122 19.04 7.46 -1.97
C SER A 122 18.29 8.73 -1.60
N ARG A 123 17.36 9.19 -2.43
CA ARG A 123 16.55 10.39 -2.19
C ARG A 123 15.52 10.26 -1.08
N ILE A 124 15.13 9.05 -0.70
CA ILE A 124 14.19 8.83 0.42
C ILE A 124 14.90 8.64 1.76
N LYS A 125 16.23 8.56 1.79
CA LYS A 125 17.00 8.44 3.04
C LYS A 125 16.64 9.58 4.01
N GLY A 126 16.34 9.24 5.26
CA GLY A 126 15.94 10.18 6.28
C GLY A 126 14.53 10.76 6.12
N LYS A 127 13.76 10.33 5.11
CA LYS A 127 12.40 10.82 4.86
C LYS A 127 11.35 9.83 5.32
N SER A 128 10.18 10.37 5.67
CA SER A 128 9.00 9.58 6.02
C SER A 128 7.85 9.87 5.04
N GLY A 129 7.06 8.84 4.72
CA GLY A 129 5.99 8.98 3.74
C GLY A 129 5.42 7.64 3.28
N ILE A 130 4.81 7.65 2.11
CA ILE A 130 4.23 6.47 1.45
C ILE A 130 4.97 6.24 0.14
N ILE A 131 5.34 4.99 -0.13
CA ILE A 131 6.00 4.58 -1.37
C ILE A 131 5.09 3.66 -2.18
N ALA A 132 5.16 3.77 -3.51
CA ALA A 132 4.61 2.79 -4.44
C ALA A 132 5.62 2.48 -5.54
N LEU A 133 5.92 1.20 -5.68
CA LEU A 133 6.86 0.64 -6.64
C LEU A 133 6.10 -0.25 -7.61
N ILE A 134 6.36 -0.13 -8.91
CA ILE A 134 5.86 -1.07 -9.90
C ILE A 134 7.07 -1.75 -10.54
N PHE A 135 7.08 -3.08 -10.53
CA PHE A 135 8.18 -3.86 -11.05
C PHE A 135 8.10 -4.00 -12.57
N ARG A 136 9.22 -4.31 -13.20
CA ARG A 136 9.34 -4.36 -14.66
C ARG A 136 8.50 -5.46 -15.31
N ASN A 137 8.22 -6.55 -14.59
CA ASN A 137 7.27 -7.57 -15.06
C ASN A 137 5.85 -7.01 -15.34
N GLY A 138 5.56 -5.79 -14.86
CA GLY A 138 4.32 -5.07 -15.12
C GLY A 138 3.09 -5.57 -14.37
N VAL A 139 3.18 -6.72 -13.74
CA VAL A 139 2.07 -7.40 -13.03
C VAL A 139 2.15 -7.12 -11.53
N SER A 140 3.34 -7.21 -10.96
CA SER A 140 3.58 -7.05 -9.53
C SER A 140 4.11 -5.66 -9.18
N GLY A 141 4.04 -5.35 -7.89
CA GLY A 141 4.55 -4.10 -7.33
C GLY A 141 4.50 -4.16 -5.81
N HIS A 142 4.95 -3.09 -5.18
CA HIS A 142 4.96 -2.97 -3.73
C HIS A 142 4.48 -1.58 -3.31
N VAL A 143 3.75 -1.51 -2.21
CA VAL A 143 3.40 -0.26 -1.51
C VAL A 143 3.76 -0.40 -0.06
N ASP A 144 4.29 0.66 0.54
CA ASP A 144 4.72 0.61 1.92
C ASP A 144 4.65 1.99 2.58
N VAL A 145 4.73 2.01 3.89
CA VAL A 145 5.02 3.19 4.67
C VAL A 145 6.52 3.25 4.91
N VAL A 146 7.10 4.41 4.67
CA VAL A 146 8.52 4.70 4.89
C VAL A 146 8.66 5.52 6.15
N GLU A 147 9.56 5.15 7.04
CA GLU A 147 9.97 5.95 8.19
C GLU A 147 11.49 6.11 8.21
N ASN A 148 11.94 7.35 8.21
CA ASN A 148 13.37 7.68 8.19
C ASN A 148 14.15 6.97 7.06
N GLY A 149 13.52 6.79 5.90
CA GLY A 149 14.10 6.12 4.75
C GLY A 149 14.00 4.59 4.74
N ASN A 150 13.43 3.98 5.79
CA ASN A 150 13.24 2.54 5.90
C ASN A 150 11.78 2.14 5.63
N LEU A 151 11.58 1.05 4.89
CA LEU A 151 10.26 0.47 4.72
C LEU A 151 9.83 -0.25 6.00
N ILE A 152 8.58 -0.07 6.41
CA ILE A 152 8.05 -0.76 7.60
C ILE A 152 7.81 -2.24 7.30
N GLY A 153 7.33 -2.56 6.10
CA GLY A 153 6.97 -3.92 5.72
C GLY A 153 8.17 -4.76 5.31
N ASN A 154 8.83 -4.42 4.22
CA ASN A 154 9.91 -5.25 3.67
C ASN A 154 10.94 -4.44 2.87
N ASN A 155 12.14 -4.27 3.42
CA ASN A 155 13.24 -3.57 2.75
C ASN A 155 13.86 -4.35 1.56
N THR A 156 13.64 -5.66 1.47
CA THR A 156 14.23 -6.46 0.37
C THR A 156 13.63 -6.16 -1.00
N VAL A 157 12.49 -5.45 -1.05
CA VAL A 157 11.83 -5.08 -2.31
C VAL A 157 12.67 -4.20 -3.21
N PHE A 158 13.64 -3.49 -2.66
CA PHE A 158 14.59 -2.67 -3.43
C PHE A 158 15.58 -3.49 -4.27
N HIS A 159 15.69 -4.80 -4.05
CA HIS A 159 16.45 -5.71 -4.91
C HIS A 159 15.71 -6.12 -6.18
N ASN A 160 14.41 -5.82 -6.29
CA ASN A 160 13.65 -6.10 -7.50
C ASN A 160 13.96 -5.07 -8.60
N ASP A 161 13.71 -5.45 -9.84
CA ASP A 161 13.83 -4.56 -11.01
C ASP A 161 12.63 -3.61 -11.07
N ILE A 162 12.81 -2.41 -10.54
CA ILE A 162 11.77 -1.39 -10.40
C ILE A 162 11.65 -0.62 -11.72
N LYS A 163 10.45 -0.56 -12.26
CA LYS A 163 10.09 0.22 -13.44
C LYS A 163 9.55 1.61 -13.09
N GLU A 164 8.71 1.69 -12.05
CA GLU A 164 8.08 2.95 -11.62
C GLU A 164 8.32 3.14 -10.13
N PHE A 165 8.68 4.36 -9.73
CA PHE A 165 8.97 4.72 -8.34
C PHE A 165 8.24 6.01 -7.98
N TYR A 166 7.33 5.92 -7.00
CA TYR A 166 6.59 7.06 -6.46
C TYR A 166 6.80 7.15 -4.96
N PHE A 167 7.02 8.37 -4.48
CA PHE A 167 7.13 8.63 -3.04
C PHE A 167 6.38 9.91 -2.69
N TRP A 168 5.43 9.81 -1.78
CA TRP A 168 4.71 10.93 -1.17
C TRP A 168 5.29 11.18 0.20
N GLU A 169 6.02 12.31 0.33
CA GLU A 169 6.61 12.72 1.59
C GLU A 169 5.53 13.18 2.58
N TYR A 170 5.74 12.93 3.86
CA TYR A 170 4.85 13.19 5.00
C TYR A 170 4.11 14.54 4.93
N PHE A 171 4.82 15.64 4.68
CA PHE A 171 4.23 16.99 4.65
C PHE A 171 3.16 17.18 3.56
N LYS A 172 3.18 16.42 2.50
CA LYS A 172 2.21 16.49 1.40
C LYS A 172 0.94 15.69 1.68
N ILE A 173 1.01 14.74 2.59
CA ILE A 173 -0.14 13.92 3.01
C ILE A 173 -1.04 14.70 3.97
N MET A 174 -0.48 15.66 4.71
CA MET A 174 -1.21 16.50 5.69
C MET A 174 -2.07 17.59 5.06
N GLY A 175 -1.82 17.98 3.83
CA GLY A 175 -2.50 19.10 3.15
C GLY A 175 -3.57 18.66 2.12
N ALA A 176 -3.96 17.40 2.09
CA ALA A 176 -4.91 16.87 1.12
C ALA A 176 -6.33 16.70 1.68
#